data_79621483ad3eb2ba9c101d292f2e3f46
#
_entry.id   79621483ad3eb2ba9c101d292f2e3f46
#
_cell.length_a   1.000
_cell.length_b   1.000
_cell.length_c   1.000
_cell.angle_alpha   90.00
_cell.angle_beta   90.00
_cell.angle_gamma   90.00
#
_symmetry.space_group_name_H-M   'P 1'
#
loop_
_entity.id
_entity.type
_entity.pdbx_description
1 polymer ?
#
loop_
_entity_poly.entity_id
_entity_poly.type
_entity_poly.pdbx_seq_one_letter_code
_entity_poly.pdbx_strand_id
1 'polypeptide(L)'
;VRIRLENRLAQETTVHWHGLPVPPDQDGNPMDPVAPGANRLYEFTLPVGSAGTYWYHPHPHEFTAEQVFRGMAGLLVVRSRTDPVPATIEEKLLVISDLRLAADGTIPANTAMDWQNGREGNYVLVNGQYRPVLTINPGQSQRWRILNATNARYLRLALTGHTMTLIGTDGGLLRSPVPGLDEILLAPAERVEVIVTASLSSQASGTLQALPYDRGGMGMMGSSSLTIPLLTLNYTSAPSTAIALPGALNAIADLGAPTATKRLVFSSGMGMGGMGGGMMSFLIDGKTFDPQRIDLTSRVNEVEQWTIENR
;
A
#
# COMPACT_ATOMS: atom_id res chain seq x y z
N VAL A 1 22.19 2.98 -2.38
CA VAL A 1 21.20 3.29 -3.43
C VAL A 1 21.51 4.67 -3.99
N ARG A 2 21.48 4.83 -5.30
CA ARG A 2 21.63 6.12 -5.98
C ARG A 2 20.57 6.21 -7.07
N ILE A 3 19.67 7.18 -6.98
CA ILE A 3 18.56 7.37 -7.93
C ILE A 3 18.46 8.84 -8.28
N ARG A 4 18.54 9.14 -9.59
CA ARG A 4 18.36 10.49 -10.11
C ARG A 4 16.93 10.68 -10.57
N LEU A 5 16.22 11.63 -9.97
CA LEU A 5 14.94 12.13 -10.45
C LEU A 5 15.16 13.30 -11.39
N GLU A 6 14.56 13.27 -12.56
CA GLU A 6 14.41 14.40 -13.48
C GLU A 6 12.94 14.76 -13.55
N ASN A 7 12.57 15.92 -13.02
CA ASN A 7 11.19 16.37 -13.06
C ASN A 7 10.85 17.02 -14.40
N ARG A 8 10.11 16.33 -15.24
CA ARG A 8 9.59 16.84 -16.53
C ARG A 8 8.10 17.19 -16.49
N LEU A 9 7.50 17.18 -15.28
CA LEU A 9 6.13 17.60 -15.09
C LEU A 9 6.03 19.13 -15.09
N ALA A 10 4.81 19.64 -15.28
CA ALA A 10 4.49 21.05 -15.08
C ALA A 10 4.30 21.41 -13.58
N GLN A 11 4.36 20.43 -12.70
CA GLN A 11 4.18 20.53 -11.26
C GLN A 11 5.46 20.12 -10.54
N GLU A 12 5.64 20.58 -9.32
CA GLU A 12 6.66 20.03 -8.43
C GLU A 12 6.37 18.57 -8.06
N THR A 13 7.42 17.82 -7.74
CA THR A 13 7.29 16.41 -7.36
C THR A 13 8.42 15.98 -6.43
N THR A 14 8.31 14.80 -5.86
CA THR A 14 9.37 14.14 -5.09
C THR A 14 9.39 12.65 -5.43
N VAL A 15 10.33 11.90 -4.84
CA VAL A 15 10.22 10.43 -4.70
C VAL A 15 10.33 10.10 -3.22
N HIS A 16 9.21 9.70 -2.62
CA HIS A 16 9.18 9.16 -1.27
C HIS A 16 9.36 7.63 -1.30
N TRP A 17 10.22 7.14 -0.42
CA TRP A 17 10.56 5.71 -0.29
C TRP A 17 9.75 5.08 0.84
N HIS A 18 8.47 4.88 0.61
CA HIS A 18 7.48 4.55 1.62
C HIS A 18 7.85 3.31 2.44
N GLY A 19 8.04 3.51 3.72
CA GLY A 19 8.37 2.50 4.71
C GLY A 19 9.86 2.19 4.86
N LEU A 20 10.74 2.71 3.99
CA LEU A 20 12.18 2.52 4.12
C LEU A 20 12.78 3.44 5.17
N PRO A 21 13.68 2.95 6.04
CA PRO A 21 14.38 3.77 7.03
C PRO A 21 15.55 4.52 6.35
N VAL A 22 15.22 5.58 5.63
CA VAL A 22 16.20 6.45 4.94
C VAL A 22 16.39 7.77 5.68
N PRO A 23 17.52 8.49 5.50
CA PRO A 23 17.69 9.81 6.06
C PRO A 23 16.60 10.79 5.61
N PRO A 24 16.09 11.67 6.48
CA PRO A 24 14.96 12.57 6.15
C PRO A 24 15.20 13.46 4.93
N ASP A 25 16.44 13.89 4.71
CA ASP A 25 16.85 14.68 3.54
C ASP A 25 16.91 13.87 2.23
N GLN A 26 16.76 12.54 2.30
CA GLN A 26 16.73 11.63 1.17
C GLN A 26 15.35 10.98 0.96
N ASP A 27 14.39 11.26 1.84
CA ASP A 27 13.09 10.57 1.87
C ASP A 27 12.02 11.18 0.98
N GLY A 28 12.34 12.20 0.19
CA GLY A 28 11.36 12.85 -0.68
C GLY A 28 10.27 13.58 0.09
N ASN A 29 10.67 14.23 1.16
CA ASN A 29 9.82 15.02 2.05
C ASN A 29 9.04 16.09 1.27
N PRO A 30 7.75 16.34 1.60
CA PRO A 30 6.93 17.35 0.93
C PRO A 30 7.45 18.78 1.08
N MET A 31 8.31 19.03 2.10
CA MET A 31 8.91 20.36 2.35
C MET A 31 10.15 20.64 1.46
N ASP A 32 10.60 19.67 0.67
CA ASP A 32 11.78 19.78 -0.19
C ASP A 32 11.49 19.19 -1.59
N PRO A 33 10.52 19.76 -2.33
CA PRO A 33 10.12 19.26 -3.63
C PRO A 33 11.13 19.62 -4.72
N VAL A 34 11.10 18.85 -5.81
CA VAL A 34 11.86 19.11 -7.03
C VAL A 34 10.98 19.89 -8.00
N ALA A 35 11.38 21.14 -8.30
CA ALA A 35 10.64 22.04 -9.18
C ALA A 35 10.56 21.50 -10.63
N PRO A 36 9.58 21.98 -11.44
CA PRO A 36 9.51 21.70 -12.88
C PRO A 36 10.84 21.97 -13.60
N GLY A 37 11.30 21.03 -14.40
CA GLY A 37 12.56 21.10 -15.14
C GLY A 37 13.84 20.86 -14.32
N ALA A 38 13.73 20.75 -13.01
CA ALA A 38 14.86 20.47 -12.12
C ALA A 38 15.14 18.96 -12.00
N ASN A 39 16.26 18.64 -11.34
CA ASN A 39 16.61 17.25 -11.02
C ASN A 39 17.14 17.16 -9.59
N ARG A 40 17.06 15.96 -9.01
CA ARG A 40 17.59 15.62 -7.69
C ARG A 40 18.25 14.25 -7.72
N LEU A 41 19.39 14.12 -7.04
CA LEU A 41 20.01 12.85 -6.76
C LEU A 41 19.62 12.43 -5.32
N TYR A 42 18.93 11.30 -5.20
CA TYR A 42 18.73 10.61 -3.93
C TYR A 42 19.86 9.62 -3.71
N GLU A 43 20.54 9.69 -2.59
CA GLU A 43 21.66 8.80 -2.27
C GLU A 43 21.60 8.37 -0.80
N PHE A 44 21.40 7.08 -0.56
CA PHE A 44 21.26 6.54 0.80
C PHE A 44 21.70 5.07 0.87
N THR A 45 22.00 4.64 2.09
CA THR A 45 22.33 3.24 2.39
C THR A 45 21.18 2.61 3.19
N LEU A 46 20.72 1.44 2.75
CA LEU A 46 19.72 0.69 3.50
C LEU A 46 20.38 -0.05 4.67
N PRO A 47 19.87 0.08 5.89
CA PRO A 47 20.34 -0.69 7.03
C PRO A 47 20.19 -2.19 6.82
N VAL A 48 21.05 -2.96 7.47
CA VAL A 48 20.88 -4.41 7.56
C VAL A 48 19.56 -4.70 8.28
N GLY A 49 18.79 -5.68 7.77
CA GLY A 49 17.47 -5.97 8.31
C GLY A 49 16.31 -5.27 7.59
N SER A 50 16.58 -4.40 6.62
CA SER A 50 15.54 -3.73 5.81
C SER A 50 14.90 -4.61 4.72
N ALA A 51 15.07 -5.94 4.76
CA ALA A 51 14.44 -6.80 3.76
C ALA A 51 12.91 -6.76 3.89
N GLY A 52 12.21 -6.55 2.76
CA GLY A 52 10.76 -6.43 2.77
C GLY A 52 10.19 -5.91 1.45
N THR A 53 8.88 -5.70 1.46
CA THR A 53 8.13 -5.15 0.34
C THR A 53 7.76 -3.71 0.65
N TYR A 54 8.36 -2.80 -0.07
CA TYR A 54 8.17 -1.35 0.02
C TYR A 54 7.59 -0.83 -1.30
N TRP A 55 7.37 0.48 -1.36
CA TRP A 55 6.98 1.14 -2.59
C TRP A 55 7.51 2.56 -2.64
N TYR A 56 7.48 3.16 -3.79
CA TYR A 56 7.84 4.56 -3.99
C TYR A 56 6.71 5.30 -4.68
N HIS A 57 6.53 6.56 -4.31
CA HIS A 57 5.51 7.44 -4.87
C HIS A 57 5.89 8.90 -4.67
N PRO A 58 5.30 9.85 -5.43
CA PRO A 58 5.47 11.27 -5.17
C PRO A 58 4.88 11.69 -3.82
N HIS A 59 5.48 12.69 -3.18
CA HIS A 59 4.96 13.25 -1.93
C HIS A 59 5.02 14.79 -1.89
N PRO A 60 4.82 15.54 -3.01
CA PRO A 60 4.77 16.99 -2.96
C PRO A 60 3.49 17.44 -2.24
N HIS A 61 3.57 18.57 -1.53
CA HIS A 61 2.42 19.12 -0.84
C HIS A 61 1.29 19.44 -1.85
N GLU A 62 0.04 19.09 -1.51
CA GLU A 62 -1.18 19.28 -2.33
C GLU A 62 -1.27 18.44 -3.63
N PHE A 63 -0.16 17.87 -4.16
CA PHE A 63 -0.18 17.11 -5.41
C PHE A 63 -0.01 15.60 -5.25
N THR A 64 0.28 15.10 -4.04
CA THR A 64 0.52 13.67 -3.79
C THR A 64 -0.61 12.79 -4.33
N ALA A 65 -1.85 13.08 -3.96
CA ALA A 65 -3.00 12.27 -4.34
C ALA A 65 -3.23 12.27 -5.86
N GLU A 66 -3.05 13.42 -6.53
CA GLU A 66 -3.20 13.52 -7.97
C GLU A 66 -2.12 12.72 -8.71
N GLN A 67 -0.86 12.89 -8.32
CA GLN A 67 0.25 12.24 -9.00
C GLN A 67 0.23 10.72 -8.81
N VAL A 68 -0.10 10.23 -7.61
CA VAL A 68 -0.28 8.79 -7.36
C VAL A 68 -1.45 8.25 -8.19
N PHE A 69 -2.58 8.94 -8.21
CA PHE A 69 -3.76 8.54 -8.99
C PHE A 69 -3.47 8.48 -10.50
N ARG A 70 -2.56 9.32 -10.99
CA ARG A 70 -2.11 9.30 -12.39
C ARG A 70 -1.09 8.19 -12.68
N GLY A 71 -0.81 7.31 -11.72
CA GLY A 71 0.02 6.12 -11.90
C GLY A 71 1.48 6.27 -11.46
N MET A 72 1.84 7.36 -10.78
CA MET A 72 3.22 7.54 -10.29
C MET A 72 3.45 6.77 -8.99
N ALA A 73 3.49 5.46 -9.09
CA ALA A 73 3.74 4.55 -7.98
C ALA A 73 4.41 3.27 -8.46
N GLY A 74 5.24 2.65 -7.63
CA GLY A 74 5.85 1.38 -7.97
C GLY A 74 6.37 0.63 -6.74
N LEU A 75 6.40 -0.71 -6.84
CA LEU A 75 6.98 -1.57 -5.81
C LEU A 75 8.50 -1.42 -5.76
N LEU A 76 9.03 -1.47 -4.54
CA LEU A 76 10.44 -1.58 -4.24
C LEU A 76 10.67 -2.77 -3.32
N VAL A 77 11.35 -3.80 -3.81
CA VAL A 77 11.63 -5.01 -3.03
C VAL A 77 13.08 -4.99 -2.56
N VAL A 78 13.28 -4.97 -1.26
CA VAL A 78 14.60 -5.15 -0.65
C VAL A 78 14.77 -6.63 -0.33
N ARG A 79 15.71 -7.29 -1.01
CA ARG A 79 15.92 -8.73 -0.87
C ARG A 79 16.89 -9.03 0.27
N SER A 80 16.52 -10.01 1.10
CA SER A 80 17.46 -10.61 2.06
C SER A 80 18.48 -11.50 1.33
N ARG A 81 19.69 -11.56 1.86
CA ARG A 81 20.67 -12.57 1.42
C ARG A 81 20.28 -13.96 1.88
N THR A 82 19.50 -14.06 2.93
CA THR A 82 19.02 -15.30 3.57
C THR A 82 17.49 -15.27 3.65
N ASP A 83 16.81 -15.23 2.48
CA ASP A 83 15.34 -15.31 2.46
C ASP A 83 14.93 -16.74 2.88
N PRO A 84 14.13 -16.90 3.95
CA PRO A 84 13.68 -18.22 4.41
C PRO A 84 12.65 -18.84 3.43
N VAL A 85 12.00 -18.04 2.60
CA VAL A 85 11.09 -18.56 1.58
C VAL A 85 11.91 -19.21 0.47
N PRO A 86 11.67 -20.51 0.15
CA PRO A 86 12.44 -21.20 -0.87
C PRO A 86 12.49 -20.46 -2.21
N ALA A 87 13.68 -20.27 -2.76
CA ALA A 87 13.90 -19.54 -4.02
C ALA A 87 13.23 -20.21 -5.25
N THR A 88 12.81 -21.47 -5.11
CA THR A 88 12.04 -22.22 -6.12
C THR A 88 10.56 -21.83 -6.14
N ILE A 89 10.05 -21.13 -5.13
CA ILE A 89 8.70 -20.54 -5.15
C ILE A 89 8.75 -19.30 -6.04
N GLU A 90 8.02 -19.35 -7.16
CA GLU A 90 7.93 -18.25 -8.11
C GLU A 90 7.31 -17.00 -7.46
N GLU A 91 7.92 -15.83 -7.68
CA GLU A 91 7.43 -14.58 -7.14
C GLU A 91 6.59 -13.80 -8.15
N LYS A 92 5.46 -13.26 -7.72
CA LYS A 92 4.61 -12.32 -8.48
C LYS A 92 4.53 -10.99 -7.74
N LEU A 93 4.74 -9.90 -8.46
CA LEU A 93 4.61 -8.52 -7.95
C LEU A 93 3.29 -7.97 -8.45
N LEU A 94 2.38 -7.60 -7.55
CA LEU A 94 1.03 -7.13 -7.86
C LEU A 94 0.83 -5.73 -7.28
N VAL A 95 0.84 -4.71 -8.14
CA VAL A 95 0.47 -3.34 -7.79
C VAL A 95 -0.97 -3.13 -8.18
N ILE A 96 -1.85 -2.97 -7.18
CA ILE A 96 -3.26 -2.67 -7.40
C ILE A 96 -3.45 -1.18 -7.31
N SER A 97 -3.94 -0.57 -8.38
CA SER A 97 -4.28 0.85 -8.47
C SER A 97 -5.67 1.01 -9.05
N ASP A 98 -6.24 2.21 -8.98
CA ASP A 98 -7.49 2.47 -9.66
C ASP A 98 -7.43 3.74 -10.50
N LEU A 99 -8.24 3.79 -11.56
CA LEU A 99 -8.27 4.86 -12.52
C LEU A 99 -9.72 5.29 -12.77
N ARG A 100 -9.97 6.59 -12.72
CA ARG A 100 -11.26 7.15 -13.15
C ARG A 100 -11.09 7.77 -14.53
N LEU A 101 -11.87 7.28 -15.48
CA LEU A 101 -11.95 7.85 -16.82
C LEU A 101 -13.34 8.44 -17.04
N ALA A 102 -13.38 9.62 -17.65
CA ALA A 102 -14.58 10.21 -18.20
C ALA A 102 -14.94 9.52 -19.52
N ALA A 103 -16.13 9.82 -20.08
CA ALA A 103 -16.60 9.20 -21.31
C ALA A 103 -15.70 9.51 -22.54
N ASP A 104 -14.99 10.63 -22.50
CA ASP A 104 -14.02 11.06 -23.52
C ASP A 104 -12.62 10.46 -23.31
N GLY A 105 -12.43 9.58 -22.31
CA GLY A 105 -11.16 8.94 -22.00
C GLY A 105 -10.19 9.79 -21.19
N THR A 106 -10.59 11.00 -20.75
CA THR A 106 -9.74 11.84 -19.91
C THR A 106 -9.82 11.44 -18.44
N ILE A 107 -8.80 11.81 -17.65
CA ILE A 107 -8.82 11.70 -16.19
C ILE A 107 -9.42 13.02 -15.64
N PRO A 108 -10.65 13.01 -15.11
CA PRO A 108 -11.29 14.23 -14.63
C PRO A 108 -10.58 14.77 -13.39
N ALA A 109 -10.72 16.04 -13.10
CA ALA A 109 -10.25 16.66 -11.86
C ALA A 109 -10.96 16.04 -10.63
N ASN A 110 -10.39 16.27 -9.45
CA ASN A 110 -11.04 15.90 -8.19
C ASN A 110 -12.29 16.75 -7.98
N THR A 111 -13.34 16.09 -7.50
CA THR A 111 -14.56 16.76 -7.02
C THR A 111 -14.44 17.10 -5.54
N ALA A 112 -15.37 17.91 -5.00
CA ALA A 112 -15.44 18.16 -3.56
C ALA A 112 -15.59 16.85 -2.75
N MET A 113 -16.32 15.88 -3.28
CA MET A 113 -16.49 14.56 -2.65
C MET A 113 -15.19 13.76 -2.65
N ASP A 114 -14.36 13.86 -3.68
CA ASP A 114 -13.04 13.21 -3.71
C ASP A 114 -12.10 13.79 -2.65
N TRP A 115 -12.19 15.09 -2.39
CA TRP A 115 -11.41 15.74 -1.32
C TRP A 115 -11.87 15.32 0.08
N GLN A 116 -13.18 15.10 0.26
CA GLN A 116 -13.75 14.75 1.57
C GLN A 116 -13.61 13.26 1.88
N ASN A 117 -13.86 12.38 0.90
CA ASN A 117 -13.98 10.94 1.13
C ASN A 117 -12.84 10.13 0.52
N GLY A 118 -11.92 10.79 -0.17
CA GLY A 118 -10.91 10.14 -1.00
C GLY A 118 -11.45 9.77 -2.38
N ARG A 119 -10.54 9.75 -3.36
CA ARG A 119 -10.86 9.46 -4.75
C ARG A 119 -10.77 7.96 -5.04
N GLU A 120 -11.84 7.39 -5.59
CA GLU A 120 -11.87 6.03 -6.12
C GLU A 120 -12.12 6.05 -7.64
N GLY A 121 -11.44 5.16 -8.36
CA GLY A 121 -11.59 5.00 -9.80
C GLY A 121 -12.73 4.04 -10.18
N ASN A 122 -13.22 4.13 -11.42
CA ASN A 122 -14.19 3.20 -11.98
C ASN A 122 -13.53 1.95 -12.61
N TYR A 123 -12.21 1.97 -12.81
CA TYR A 123 -11.40 0.83 -13.22
C TYR A 123 -10.38 0.51 -12.14
N VAL A 124 -10.37 -0.74 -11.66
CA VAL A 124 -9.31 -1.23 -10.79
C VAL A 124 -8.33 -2.04 -11.64
N LEU A 125 -7.06 -1.70 -11.53
CA LEU A 125 -5.99 -2.22 -12.37
C LEU A 125 -5.04 -3.05 -11.53
N VAL A 126 -4.45 -4.08 -12.10
CA VAL A 126 -3.32 -4.81 -11.55
C VAL A 126 -2.14 -4.65 -12.50
N ASN A 127 -1.04 -4.07 -12.01
CA ASN A 127 0.13 -3.73 -12.83
C ASN A 127 -0.23 -2.90 -14.08
N GLY A 128 -1.16 -1.96 -13.96
CA GLY A 128 -1.63 -1.10 -15.05
C GLY A 128 -2.57 -1.78 -16.06
N GLN A 129 -2.95 -3.04 -15.84
CA GLN A 129 -3.84 -3.81 -16.73
C GLN A 129 -5.20 -4.01 -16.08
N TYR A 130 -6.26 -3.96 -16.87
CA TYR A 130 -7.60 -4.25 -16.44
C TYR A 130 -7.88 -5.75 -16.53
N ARG A 131 -8.10 -6.38 -15.37
CA ARG A 131 -8.38 -7.81 -15.21
C ARG A 131 -7.37 -8.72 -15.95
N PRO A 132 -6.06 -8.60 -15.69
CA PRO A 132 -5.07 -9.45 -16.32
C PRO A 132 -5.27 -10.92 -15.94
N VAL A 133 -4.62 -11.80 -16.71
CA VAL A 133 -4.56 -13.24 -16.44
C VAL A 133 -3.18 -13.58 -15.90
N LEU A 134 -3.13 -14.24 -14.77
CA LEU A 134 -1.94 -14.94 -14.26
C LEU A 134 -2.09 -16.44 -14.49
N THR A 135 -0.98 -17.13 -14.58
CA THR A 135 -0.96 -18.59 -14.71
C THR A 135 -0.29 -19.24 -13.52
N ILE A 136 -0.78 -20.41 -13.14
CA ILE A 136 -0.21 -21.26 -12.10
C ILE A 136 -0.35 -22.72 -12.52
N ASN A 137 0.64 -23.54 -12.19
CA ASN A 137 0.54 -24.99 -12.42
C ASN A 137 -0.26 -25.67 -11.30
N PRO A 138 -1.05 -26.72 -11.57
CA PRO A 138 -1.69 -27.50 -10.51
C PRO A 138 -0.64 -27.96 -9.48
N GLY A 139 -0.90 -27.73 -8.19
CA GLY A 139 0.02 -28.02 -7.10
C GLY A 139 1.13 -27.00 -6.88
N GLN A 140 1.36 -26.04 -7.78
CA GLN A 140 2.41 -25.02 -7.63
C GLN A 140 2.09 -24.07 -6.48
N SER A 141 3.13 -23.65 -5.75
CA SER A 141 3.08 -22.51 -4.83
C SER A 141 3.70 -21.28 -5.48
N GLN A 142 3.07 -20.11 -5.33
CA GLN A 142 3.59 -18.81 -5.75
C GLN A 142 3.60 -17.85 -4.57
N ARG A 143 4.63 -17.01 -4.49
CA ARG A 143 4.70 -15.86 -3.54
C ARG A 143 4.16 -14.63 -4.23
N TRP A 144 3.08 -14.09 -3.72
CA TRP A 144 2.52 -12.84 -4.22
C TRP A 144 2.87 -11.70 -3.26
N ARG A 145 3.53 -10.67 -3.77
CA ARG A 145 3.74 -9.39 -3.09
C ARG A 145 2.72 -8.41 -3.63
N ILE A 146 1.79 -8.02 -2.78
CA ILE A 146 0.65 -7.19 -3.17
C ILE A 146 0.77 -5.83 -2.51
N LEU A 147 0.69 -4.77 -3.31
CA LEU A 147 0.57 -3.39 -2.89
C LEU A 147 -0.81 -2.85 -3.24
N ASN A 148 -1.49 -2.22 -2.29
CA ASN A 148 -2.63 -1.37 -2.56
C ASN A 148 -2.15 0.07 -2.82
N ALA A 149 -1.94 0.44 -4.08
CA ALA A 149 -1.54 1.78 -4.50
C ALA A 149 -2.72 2.68 -4.86
N THR A 150 -3.94 2.37 -4.41
CA THR A 150 -5.10 3.24 -4.57
C THR A 150 -5.07 4.39 -3.56
N ASN A 151 -5.71 5.51 -3.88
CA ASN A 151 -5.73 6.66 -2.98
C ASN A 151 -6.67 6.49 -1.78
N ALA A 152 -7.77 5.71 -1.95
CA ALA A 152 -8.82 5.67 -0.94
C ALA A 152 -9.51 4.31 -0.82
N ARG A 153 -9.36 3.43 -1.81
CA ARG A 153 -10.07 2.16 -1.86
C ARG A 153 -9.45 1.14 -0.91
N TYR A 154 -10.22 0.66 0.05
CA TYR A 154 -9.88 -0.53 0.81
C TYR A 154 -10.14 -1.78 -0.04
N LEU A 155 -9.24 -2.73 0.01
CA LEU A 155 -9.30 -3.97 -0.75
C LEU A 155 -9.45 -5.15 0.22
N ARG A 156 -10.67 -5.66 0.37
CA ARG A 156 -10.93 -6.92 1.07
C ARG A 156 -10.73 -8.05 0.07
N LEU A 157 -9.47 -8.50 -0.03
CA LEU A 157 -9.02 -9.45 -1.07
C LEU A 157 -9.43 -10.86 -0.74
N ALA A 158 -9.99 -11.57 -1.72
CA ALA A 158 -10.27 -13.00 -1.67
C ALA A 158 -9.92 -13.64 -3.02
N LEU A 159 -9.43 -14.87 -3.01
CA LEU A 159 -9.14 -15.65 -4.20
C LEU A 159 -10.12 -16.83 -4.25
N THR A 160 -11.03 -16.81 -5.23
CA THR A 160 -12.08 -17.83 -5.30
C THR A 160 -11.50 -19.24 -5.41
N GLY A 161 -12.03 -20.16 -4.59
CA GLY A 161 -11.59 -21.56 -4.56
C GLY A 161 -10.22 -21.79 -3.91
N HIS A 162 -9.62 -20.78 -3.28
CA HIS A 162 -8.31 -20.87 -2.65
C HIS A 162 -8.31 -20.20 -1.28
N THR A 163 -7.41 -20.65 -0.42
CA THR A 163 -6.97 -19.91 0.75
C THR A 163 -5.58 -19.34 0.51
N MET A 164 -5.24 -18.31 1.25
CA MET A 164 -3.93 -17.66 1.22
C MET A 164 -3.17 -17.95 2.52
N THR A 165 -1.86 -18.07 2.43
CA THR A 165 -0.99 -18.10 3.60
C THR A 165 -0.25 -16.79 3.71
N LEU A 166 -0.55 -15.97 4.73
CA LEU A 166 0.14 -14.72 4.97
C LEU A 166 1.54 -15.00 5.53
N ILE A 167 2.55 -14.42 4.90
CA ILE A 167 3.95 -14.58 5.29
C ILE A 167 4.65 -13.27 5.62
N GLY A 168 4.09 -12.13 5.20
CA GLY A 168 4.66 -10.81 5.44
C GLY A 168 3.64 -9.68 5.31
N THR A 169 3.97 -8.55 5.90
CA THR A 169 3.21 -7.29 5.88
C THR A 169 4.16 -6.13 5.56
N ASP A 170 3.73 -4.90 5.78
CA ASP A 170 4.52 -3.68 5.59
C ASP A 170 5.93 -3.72 6.17
N GLY A 171 6.06 -4.32 7.36
CA GLY A 171 7.32 -4.41 8.08
C GLY A 171 8.22 -5.58 7.67
N GLY A 172 7.86 -6.34 6.63
CA GLY A 172 8.59 -7.52 6.18
C GLY A 172 7.96 -8.84 6.64
N LEU A 173 8.77 -9.92 6.68
CA LEU A 173 8.27 -11.24 7.02
C LEU A 173 7.78 -11.34 8.47
N LEU A 174 6.69 -12.09 8.67
CA LEU A 174 6.17 -12.47 9.98
C LEU A 174 7.13 -13.45 10.69
N ARG A 175 6.92 -13.67 11.98
CA ARG A 175 7.65 -14.71 12.74
C ARG A 175 7.43 -16.11 12.17
N SER A 176 6.19 -16.39 11.78
CA SER A 176 5.75 -17.67 11.21
C SER A 176 4.63 -17.44 10.20
N PRO A 177 4.42 -18.38 9.24
CA PRO A 177 3.29 -18.31 8.33
C PRO A 177 1.95 -18.37 9.06
N VAL A 178 0.95 -17.63 8.54
CA VAL A 178 -0.46 -17.71 8.98
C VAL A 178 -1.28 -18.31 7.83
N PRO A 179 -1.55 -19.62 7.87
CA PRO A 179 -2.24 -20.30 6.77
C PRO A 179 -3.76 -20.17 6.84
N GLY A 180 -4.43 -20.52 5.75
CA GLY A 180 -5.86 -20.74 5.71
C GLY A 180 -6.71 -19.47 5.71
N LEU A 181 -6.18 -18.35 5.24
CA LEU A 181 -6.94 -17.12 5.14
C LEU A 181 -7.80 -17.11 3.89
N ASP A 182 -9.12 -17.01 4.08
CA ASP A 182 -10.08 -16.86 2.98
C ASP A 182 -10.08 -15.45 2.40
N GLU A 183 -9.71 -14.47 3.23
CA GLU A 183 -9.66 -13.06 2.84
C GLU A 183 -8.57 -12.28 3.61
N ILE A 184 -8.15 -11.16 3.03
CA ILE A 184 -7.20 -10.23 3.64
C ILE A 184 -7.69 -8.81 3.36
N LEU A 185 -7.85 -8.00 4.40
CA LEU A 185 -8.12 -6.57 4.26
C LEU A 185 -6.80 -5.83 4.04
N LEU A 186 -6.76 -4.99 3.01
CA LEU A 186 -5.60 -4.21 2.61
C LEU A 186 -6.01 -2.75 2.44
N ALA A 187 -5.64 -1.90 3.39
CA ALA A 187 -5.88 -0.46 3.31
C ALA A 187 -4.99 0.19 2.22
N PRO A 188 -5.31 1.41 1.76
CA PRO A 188 -4.40 2.18 0.90
C PRO A 188 -3.00 2.28 1.50
N ALA A 189 -1.99 2.12 0.68
CA ALA A 189 -0.56 2.08 1.02
C ALA A 189 -0.05 0.80 1.71
N GLU A 190 -0.93 -0.10 2.14
CA GLU A 190 -0.51 -1.37 2.74
C GLU A 190 0.05 -2.35 1.70
N ARG A 191 0.99 -3.16 2.16
CA ARG A 191 1.58 -4.28 1.44
C ARG A 191 1.38 -5.56 2.22
N VAL A 192 1.14 -6.64 1.49
CA VAL A 192 1.15 -7.99 2.06
C VAL A 192 1.96 -8.94 1.17
N GLU A 193 2.52 -9.96 1.80
CA GLU A 193 3.13 -11.07 1.12
C GLU A 193 2.38 -12.35 1.47
N VAL A 194 1.89 -13.03 0.45
CA VAL A 194 1.14 -14.28 0.63
C VAL A 194 1.70 -15.39 -0.23
N ILE A 195 1.55 -16.62 0.24
CA ILE A 195 1.71 -17.82 -0.60
C ILE A 195 0.33 -18.27 -1.05
N VAL A 196 0.18 -18.40 -2.35
CA VAL A 196 -0.95 -19.03 -3.02
C VAL A 196 -0.50 -20.38 -3.53
N THR A 197 -1.19 -21.45 -3.11
CA THR A 197 -0.94 -22.82 -3.59
C THR A 197 -2.13 -23.30 -4.38
N ALA A 198 -1.88 -23.65 -5.64
CA ALA A 198 -2.90 -24.18 -6.54
C ALA A 198 -3.37 -25.58 -6.10
N SER A 199 -4.66 -25.87 -6.31
CA SER A 199 -5.17 -27.22 -6.14
C SER A 199 -4.51 -28.19 -7.14
N LEU A 200 -4.62 -29.49 -6.90
CA LEU A 200 -4.09 -30.50 -7.85
C LEU A 200 -4.99 -30.70 -9.08
N SER A 201 -6.18 -30.08 -9.12
CA SER A 201 -7.09 -30.19 -10.25
C SER A 201 -6.67 -29.27 -11.39
N SER A 202 -6.38 -29.82 -12.56
CA SER A 202 -6.02 -29.06 -13.77
C SER A 202 -7.17 -28.25 -14.40
N GLN A 203 -8.40 -28.42 -13.92
CA GLN A 203 -9.57 -27.67 -14.40
C GLN A 203 -9.97 -26.52 -13.47
N ALA A 204 -9.23 -26.33 -12.38
CA ALA A 204 -9.48 -25.23 -11.46
C ALA A 204 -9.01 -23.89 -12.08
N SER A 205 -9.72 -22.84 -11.73
CA SER A 205 -9.33 -21.47 -11.98
C SER A 205 -9.74 -20.64 -10.76
N GLY A 206 -9.14 -19.48 -10.58
CA GLY A 206 -9.49 -18.57 -9.51
C GLY A 206 -9.66 -17.16 -10.03
N THR A 207 -10.38 -16.35 -9.29
CA THR A 207 -10.44 -14.91 -9.50
C THR A 207 -10.01 -14.23 -8.22
N LEU A 208 -8.91 -13.44 -8.25
CA LEU A 208 -8.65 -12.51 -7.18
C LEU A 208 -9.66 -11.38 -7.31
N GLN A 209 -10.35 -11.11 -6.22
CA GLN A 209 -11.41 -10.11 -6.17
C GLN A 209 -11.33 -9.27 -4.89
N ALA A 210 -11.79 -8.04 -4.98
CA ALA A 210 -12.07 -7.21 -3.82
C ALA A 210 -13.55 -7.37 -3.45
N LEU A 211 -13.79 -7.89 -2.24
CA LEU A 211 -15.13 -8.04 -1.67
C LEU A 211 -15.66 -6.69 -1.20
N PRO A 212 -16.99 -6.56 -1.02
CA PRO A 212 -17.59 -5.36 -0.44
C PRO A 212 -16.95 -5.02 0.89
N TYR A 213 -16.67 -3.74 1.11
CA TYR A 213 -16.15 -3.22 2.36
C TYR A 213 -16.85 -1.91 2.73
N ASP A 214 -17.39 -1.86 3.93
CA ASP A 214 -18.01 -0.65 4.49
C ASP A 214 -16.98 0.13 5.31
N ARG A 215 -16.67 1.36 4.88
CA ARG A 215 -15.75 2.26 5.58
C ARG A 215 -16.41 3.06 6.71
N GLY A 216 -17.72 2.81 6.98
CA GLY A 216 -18.46 3.50 8.04
C GLY A 216 -18.79 4.97 7.73
N GLY A 217 -18.73 5.41 6.47
CA GLY A 217 -19.09 6.78 6.08
C GLY A 217 -20.58 7.10 6.19
N MET A 218 -20.94 8.34 6.56
CA MET A 218 -22.33 8.79 6.56
C MET A 218 -22.82 8.98 5.10
N GLY A 219 -23.76 8.11 4.67
CA GLY A 219 -24.44 8.24 3.37
C GLY A 219 -24.09 7.15 2.35
N MET A 220 -24.76 7.16 1.19
CA MET A 220 -24.68 6.14 0.13
C MET A 220 -23.29 5.96 -0.53
N MET A 221 -22.28 6.70 -0.12
CA MET A 221 -20.92 6.66 -0.65
C MET A 221 -19.89 5.94 0.24
N GLY A 222 -20.30 5.40 1.38
CA GLY A 222 -19.39 4.78 2.36
C GLY A 222 -19.06 3.31 2.09
N SER A 223 -19.87 2.60 1.34
CA SER A 223 -19.69 1.17 1.09
C SER A 223 -19.71 0.82 -0.38
N SER A 224 -18.68 0.13 -0.88
CA SER A 224 -18.80 -0.62 -2.12
C SER A 224 -19.65 -1.85 -1.87
N SER A 225 -20.87 -1.87 -2.41
CA SER A 225 -21.74 -3.06 -2.36
C SER A 225 -21.36 -4.12 -3.37
N LEU A 226 -20.39 -3.85 -4.24
CA LEU A 226 -20.03 -4.70 -5.37
C LEU A 226 -18.71 -5.43 -5.13
N THR A 227 -18.69 -6.70 -5.47
CA THR A 227 -17.45 -7.46 -5.63
C THR A 227 -16.76 -7.05 -6.94
N ILE A 228 -15.50 -6.68 -6.86
CA ILE A 228 -14.71 -6.22 -8.00
C ILE A 228 -13.70 -7.30 -8.38
N PRO A 229 -13.82 -7.94 -9.56
CA PRO A 229 -12.81 -8.86 -10.05
C PRO A 229 -11.54 -8.09 -10.46
N LEU A 230 -10.39 -8.52 -9.95
CA LEU A 230 -9.10 -7.87 -10.13
C LEU A 230 -8.24 -8.57 -11.18
N LEU A 231 -8.08 -9.89 -11.07
CA LEU A 231 -7.35 -10.72 -12.03
C LEU A 231 -7.93 -12.14 -12.07
N THR A 232 -7.66 -12.84 -13.15
CA THR A 232 -7.97 -14.27 -13.29
C THR A 232 -6.70 -15.10 -13.10
N LEU A 233 -6.78 -16.14 -12.28
CA LEU A 233 -5.74 -17.15 -12.12
C LEU A 233 -6.10 -18.38 -12.92
N ASN A 234 -5.43 -18.60 -14.05
CA ASN A 234 -5.64 -19.76 -14.92
C ASN A 234 -4.66 -20.87 -14.58
N TYR A 235 -5.16 -22.09 -14.51
CA TYR A 235 -4.33 -23.27 -14.36
C TYR A 235 -3.79 -23.72 -15.70
N THR A 236 -2.50 -24.10 -15.71
CA THR A 236 -1.87 -24.76 -16.86
C THR A 236 -2.13 -26.25 -16.84
N SER A 237 -1.65 -26.98 -17.85
CA SER A 237 -1.74 -28.43 -17.90
C SER A 237 -0.55 -29.16 -17.22
N ALA A 238 0.52 -28.43 -16.89
CA ALA A 238 1.74 -29.02 -16.34
C ALA A 238 1.64 -29.12 -14.80
N PRO A 239 1.56 -30.34 -14.24
CA PRO A 239 1.50 -30.50 -12.79
C PRO A 239 2.81 -30.08 -12.12
N SER A 240 2.70 -29.61 -10.89
CA SER A 240 3.81 -29.24 -10.03
C SER A 240 3.61 -29.82 -8.62
N THR A 241 4.58 -29.63 -7.76
CA THR A 241 4.50 -30.07 -6.36
C THR A 241 4.53 -28.83 -5.47
N ALA A 242 3.65 -28.78 -4.48
CA ALA A 242 3.65 -27.74 -3.49
C ALA A 242 4.97 -27.75 -2.70
N ILE A 243 5.51 -26.56 -2.47
CA ILE A 243 6.75 -26.38 -1.73
C ILE A 243 6.38 -25.99 -0.30
N ALA A 244 6.85 -26.77 0.67
CA ALA A 244 6.62 -26.48 2.08
C ALA A 244 7.37 -25.22 2.53
N LEU A 245 6.68 -24.39 3.32
CA LEU A 245 7.30 -23.25 3.98
C LEU A 245 7.96 -23.70 5.29
N PRO A 246 9.05 -23.03 5.71
CA PRO A 246 9.59 -23.22 7.05
C PRO A 246 8.60 -22.70 8.10
N GLY A 247 8.56 -23.33 9.27
CA GLY A 247 7.69 -22.91 10.37
C GLY A 247 8.09 -21.56 10.99
N ALA A 248 9.36 -21.16 10.85
CA ALA A 248 9.87 -19.85 11.28
C ALA A 248 10.36 -19.06 10.06
N LEU A 249 9.94 -17.81 9.92
CA LEU A 249 10.29 -16.93 8.81
C LEU A 249 11.24 -15.80 9.24
N ASN A 250 11.03 -15.24 10.43
CA ASN A 250 11.80 -14.09 10.89
C ASN A 250 11.94 -14.09 12.41
N ALA A 251 13.10 -13.66 12.89
CA ALA A 251 13.33 -13.38 14.30
C ALA A 251 13.05 -11.89 14.56
N ILE A 252 11.86 -11.59 15.05
CA ILE A 252 11.49 -10.22 15.41
C ILE A 252 11.94 -9.97 16.85
N ALA A 253 12.81 -8.99 17.06
CA ALA A 253 13.29 -8.61 18.37
C ALA A 253 12.13 -8.14 19.27
N ASP A 254 12.24 -8.48 20.56
CA ASP A 254 11.39 -7.89 21.58
C ASP A 254 11.95 -6.51 21.96
N LEU A 255 11.13 -5.47 21.87
CA LEU A 255 11.52 -4.11 22.23
C LEU A 255 11.52 -3.87 23.74
N GLY A 256 10.98 -4.80 24.54
CA GLY A 256 10.79 -4.65 25.96
C GLY A 256 9.57 -3.78 26.32
N ALA A 257 9.45 -3.48 27.63
CA ALA A 257 8.35 -2.65 28.10
C ALA A 257 8.54 -1.18 27.69
N PRO A 258 7.44 -0.47 27.30
CA PRO A 258 7.51 0.94 26.96
C PRO A 258 7.91 1.77 28.19
N THR A 259 8.77 2.77 27.98
CA THR A 259 9.22 3.73 29.00
C THR A 259 8.43 5.03 28.95
N ALA A 260 7.69 5.28 27.88
CA ALA A 260 6.82 6.42 27.73
C ALA A 260 5.54 6.04 26.97
N THR A 261 4.48 6.82 27.17
CA THR A 261 3.19 6.64 26.47
C THR A 261 2.80 7.94 25.79
N LYS A 262 2.19 7.81 24.58
CA LYS A 262 1.62 8.92 23.84
C LYS A 262 0.21 8.59 23.36
N ARG A 263 -0.61 9.61 23.21
CA ARG A 263 -1.97 9.48 22.68
C ARG A 263 -2.16 10.52 21.57
N LEU A 264 -2.76 10.09 20.46
CA LEU A 264 -3.16 10.94 19.35
C LEU A 264 -4.63 10.73 19.05
N VAL A 265 -5.34 11.81 18.74
CA VAL A 265 -6.75 11.75 18.33
C VAL A 265 -6.87 12.30 16.93
N PHE A 266 -7.21 11.45 15.97
CA PHE A 266 -7.63 11.86 14.65
C PHE A 266 -9.11 12.20 14.68
N SER A 267 -9.48 13.33 14.13
CA SER A 267 -10.87 13.76 14.04
C SER A 267 -11.11 14.59 12.78
N SER A 268 -12.38 14.72 12.41
CA SER A 268 -12.81 15.64 11.37
C SER A 268 -13.82 16.61 11.95
N GLY A 269 -13.83 17.83 11.46
CA GLY A 269 -14.76 18.88 11.91
C GLY A 269 -15.05 19.91 10.81
N MET A 270 -16.17 20.61 10.92
CA MET A 270 -16.41 21.78 10.07
C MET A 270 -15.49 22.90 10.52
N GLY A 271 -14.54 23.29 9.66
CA GLY A 271 -13.68 24.43 9.93
C GLY A 271 -14.51 25.71 10.06
N MET A 272 -14.37 26.42 11.18
CA MET A 272 -14.89 27.79 11.35
C MET A 272 -14.00 28.78 10.57
N GLY A 273 -13.83 28.56 9.26
CA GLY A 273 -13.12 29.45 8.35
C GLY A 273 -14.10 30.24 7.49
N GLY A 274 -14.03 31.55 7.59
CA GLY A 274 -14.99 32.51 7.11
C GLY A 274 -15.42 32.38 5.65
N MET A 275 -16.65 32.85 5.39
CA MET A 275 -17.30 33.19 4.11
C MET A 275 -16.97 32.27 2.91
N GLY A 276 -17.62 31.09 2.87
CA GLY A 276 -17.62 30.25 1.67
C GLY A 276 -17.59 28.74 1.97
N GLY A 277 -18.74 28.14 2.26
CA GLY A 277 -19.00 26.69 2.28
C GLY A 277 -18.02 25.89 3.13
N GLY A 278 -18.42 25.42 4.32
CA GLY A 278 -17.59 24.69 5.26
C GLY A 278 -16.92 23.47 4.64
N MET A 279 -15.64 23.58 4.30
CA MET A 279 -14.80 22.42 3.98
C MET A 279 -14.51 21.66 5.28
N MET A 280 -14.65 20.34 5.23
CA MET A 280 -14.20 19.46 6.33
C MET A 280 -12.70 19.67 6.57
N SER A 281 -12.34 19.91 7.82
CA SER A 281 -10.94 19.95 8.27
C SER A 281 -10.58 18.61 8.91
N PHE A 282 -9.43 18.08 8.56
CA PHE A 282 -8.85 16.90 9.22
C PHE A 282 -7.91 17.38 10.32
N LEU A 283 -8.10 16.87 11.53
CA LEU A 283 -7.44 17.34 12.73
C LEU A 283 -6.67 16.21 13.43
N ILE A 284 -5.51 16.55 13.96
CA ILE A 284 -4.76 15.72 14.92
C ILE A 284 -4.72 16.49 16.23
N ASP A 285 -5.30 15.90 17.30
CA ASP A 285 -5.47 16.55 18.62
C ASP A 285 -6.12 17.95 18.52
N GLY A 286 -7.16 18.05 17.64
CA GLY A 286 -7.89 19.29 17.43
C GLY A 286 -7.17 20.35 16.61
N LYS A 287 -6.00 20.05 16.03
CA LYS A 287 -5.18 20.98 15.25
C LYS A 287 -5.12 20.55 13.78
N THR A 288 -5.19 21.52 12.86
CA THR A 288 -4.87 21.32 11.44
C THR A 288 -3.35 21.19 11.24
N PHE A 289 -2.95 20.65 10.11
CA PHE A 289 -1.54 20.61 9.71
C PHE A 289 -0.93 22.02 9.65
N ASP A 290 0.28 22.15 10.18
CA ASP A 290 1.08 23.37 10.14
C ASP A 290 2.55 22.97 9.97
N PRO A 291 3.19 23.29 8.83
CA PRO A 291 4.56 22.88 8.53
C PRO A 291 5.62 23.55 9.44
N GLN A 292 5.24 24.63 10.15
CA GLN A 292 6.16 25.35 11.05
C GLN A 292 6.03 24.90 12.51
N ARG A 293 5.14 23.94 12.80
CA ARG A 293 4.85 23.50 14.16
C ARG A 293 5.33 22.08 14.42
N ILE A 294 5.99 21.88 15.55
CA ILE A 294 6.32 20.56 16.08
C ILE A 294 5.32 20.22 17.19
N ASP A 295 4.43 19.27 16.96
CA ASP A 295 3.41 18.89 17.93
C ASP A 295 3.88 17.79 18.89
N LEU A 296 4.83 16.94 18.47
CA LEU A 296 5.32 15.80 19.26
C LEU A 296 6.82 15.65 19.10
N THR A 297 7.45 15.21 20.18
CA THR A 297 8.88 14.87 20.19
C THR A 297 9.07 13.49 20.78
N SER A 298 10.03 12.73 20.24
CA SER A 298 10.45 11.41 20.73
C SER A 298 11.95 11.43 20.96
N ARG A 299 12.44 10.56 21.83
CA ARG A 299 13.87 10.39 22.08
C ARG A 299 14.39 9.13 21.41
N VAL A 300 15.57 9.22 20.84
CA VAL A 300 16.25 8.04 20.27
C VAL A 300 16.50 7.01 21.37
N ASN A 301 16.30 5.73 21.07
CA ASN A 301 16.43 4.59 21.99
C ASN A 301 15.38 4.55 23.12
N GLU A 302 14.30 5.32 23.03
CA GLU A 302 13.16 5.21 23.92
C GLU A 302 12.09 4.31 23.28
N VAL A 303 11.53 3.37 24.06
CA VAL A 303 10.41 2.56 23.64
C VAL A 303 9.13 3.25 24.08
N GLU A 304 8.32 3.69 23.12
CA GLU A 304 7.08 4.41 23.36
C GLU A 304 5.86 3.56 22.98
N GLN A 305 4.83 3.58 23.82
CA GLN A 305 3.52 3.05 23.50
C GLN A 305 2.62 4.18 23.01
N TRP A 306 2.16 4.08 21.75
CA TRP A 306 1.26 5.05 21.15
C TRP A 306 -0.16 4.52 21.10
N THR A 307 -1.12 5.31 21.61
CA THR A 307 -2.55 5.07 21.43
C THR A 307 -3.07 6.04 20.38
N ILE A 308 -3.55 5.52 19.27
CA ILE A 308 -4.13 6.31 18.17
C ILE A 308 -5.63 6.09 18.19
N GLU A 309 -6.40 7.16 18.34
CA GLU A 309 -7.86 7.15 18.29
C GLU A 309 -8.33 7.82 17.00
N ASN A 310 -9.28 7.22 16.32
CA ASN A 310 -10.01 7.81 15.19
C ASN A 310 -11.45 8.10 15.62
N ARG A 311 -11.91 9.35 15.50
CA ARG A 311 -13.23 9.82 15.96
C ARG A 311 -14.06 10.44 14.84
#